data_b4cb747b191e9c629d8238ec3c1b439d
#
_entry.id   b4cb747b191e9c629d8238ec3c1b439d
#
_cell.length_a   1.000
_cell.length_b   1.000
_cell.length_c   1.000
_cell.angle_alpha   90.00
_cell.angle_beta   90.00
_cell.angle_gamma   90.00
#
_symmetry.space_group_name_H-M   'P 1'
#
loop_
_entity.id
_entity.type
_entity.pdbx_description
1 polymer ?
#
loop_
_entity_poly.entity_id
_entity_poly.type
_entity_poly.pdbx_seq_one_letter_code
_entity_poly.pdbx_strand_id
1 'polypeptide(L)'
;MTLLKPLLALACAFTSIAAFSAASAAETTLRFGLEAQYPPFESKGPNGELQGLDVDVGNAVCVAAHMTCKWVETSFDGLIPALQGRKFDAINSAMNATEQRRQAIDFTTVVYRVPTQLIAKRDSGLLPTPASLKGKRVGVLQASIQETFAKTHWETAGVTVVPYQDQNQVYADLVAGRLDATLVLAPAGQTGFLSKPNGKDYAFVGQPVRDDKILGSGIAYGIRKGDTALREQLNAAIAKVQADGTVKTLAAKYLGNIDVSAK
;
A
#
# COMPACT_ATOMS: atom_id res chain seq x y z
N MET A 1 -59.91 64.20 48.78
CA MET A 1 -58.78 64.56 47.94
C MET A 1 -57.78 63.37 48.03
N THR A 2 -57.85 62.48 47.07
CA THR A 2 -57.06 61.23 47.05
C THR A 2 -56.24 61.20 45.75
N LEU A 3 -54.92 61.28 45.90
CA LEU A 3 -53.98 61.30 44.82
C LEU A 3 -53.59 59.85 44.39
N LEU A 4 -53.94 59.49 43.16
CA LEU A 4 -53.54 58.23 42.54
C LEU A 4 -52.09 58.37 41.97
N LYS A 5 -51.20 57.46 42.35
CA LYS A 5 -49.84 57.30 41.71
C LYS A 5 -49.93 56.23 40.69
N PRO A 6 -49.35 56.41 39.46
CA PRO A 6 -49.21 55.31 38.50
C PRO A 6 -47.97 54.45 38.78
N LEU A 7 -48.14 53.13 38.81
CA LEU A 7 -47.05 52.16 38.79
C LEU A 7 -46.51 52.02 37.35
N LEU A 8 -45.22 52.28 37.18
CA LEU A 8 -44.50 52.03 35.98
C LEU A 8 -44.00 50.58 36.03
N ALA A 9 -44.54 49.70 35.18
CA ALA A 9 -44.06 48.33 35.02
C ALA A 9 -42.91 48.30 34.02
N LEU A 10 -41.69 47.96 34.46
CA LEU A 10 -40.47 47.79 33.67
C LEU A 10 -40.42 46.35 33.17
N ALA A 11 -40.72 46.11 31.87
CA ALA A 11 -40.64 44.83 31.24
C ALA A 11 -39.14 44.55 30.80
N CYS A 12 -38.46 43.70 31.55
CA CYS A 12 -37.12 43.18 31.13
C CYS A 12 -37.30 42.13 30.07
N ALA A 13 -37.01 42.48 28.82
CA ALA A 13 -36.87 41.53 27.71
C ALA A 13 -35.53 40.77 27.83
N PHE A 14 -35.57 39.50 28.26
CA PHE A 14 -34.44 38.59 28.21
C PHE A 14 -34.24 38.12 26.77
N THR A 15 -33.31 38.71 26.05
CA THR A 15 -32.79 38.17 24.77
C THR A 15 -31.86 37.01 25.07
N SER A 16 -32.35 35.78 24.92
CA SER A 16 -31.53 34.56 24.96
C SER A 16 -30.67 34.49 23.72
N ILE A 17 -29.40 34.83 23.84
CA ILE A 17 -28.37 34.57 22.79
C ILE A 17 -28.06 33.07 22.83
N ALA A 18 -28.65 32.32 21.90
CA ALA A 18 -28.26 30.94 21.65
C ALA A 18 -26.83 30.95 21.07
N ALA A 19 -25.82 30.69 21.92
CA ALA A 19 -24.46 30.45 21.49
C ALA A 19 -24.46 29.13 20.71
N PHE A 20 -24.43 29.21 19.38
CA PHE A 20 -24.08 28.09 18.52
C PHE A 20 -22.61 27.74 18.80
N SER A 21 -22.37 26.78 19.69
CA SER A 21 -21.07 26.12 19.80
C SER A 21 -20.86 25.34 18.50
N ALA A 22 -20.10 25.92 17.57
CA ALA A 22 -19.52 25.15 16.47
C ALA A 22 -18.60 24.10 17.12
N ALA A 23 -19.11 22.88 17.27
CA ALA A 23 -18.29 21.75 17.64
C ALA A 23 -17.25 21.61 16.51
N SER A 24 -16.03 22.05 16.76
CA SER A 24 -14.88 21.72 15.91
C SER A 24 -14.79 20.20 15.90
N ALA A 25 -15.23 19.58 14.82
CA ALA A 25 -15.02 18.15 14.63
C ALA A 25 -13.51 17.92 14.74
N ALA A 26 -13.07 17.24 15.79
CA ALA A 26 -11.68 16.87 15.95
C ALA A 26 -11.28 16.08 14.69
N GLU A 27 -10.29 16.58 13.96
CA GLU A 27 -9.81 15.95 12.74
C GLU A 27 -9.33 14.54 13.06
N THR A 28 -10.01 13.55 12.51
CA THR A 28 -9.71 12.13 12.78
C THR A 28 -8.38 11.78 12.15
N THR A 29 -7.41 11.31 12.94
CA THR A 29 -6.12 10.84 12.44
C THR A 29 -6.23 9.39 12.00
N LEU A 30 -5.82 9.09 10.76
CA LEU A 30 -5.62 7.74 10.24
C LEU A 30 -4.13 7.41 10.22
N ARG A 31 -3.73 6.35 10.93
CA ARG A 31 -2.36 5.86 10.92
C ARG A 31 -2.24 4.75 9.89
N PHE A 32 -1.43 4.97 8.86
CA PHE A 32 -1.04 3.94 7.89
C PHE A 32 0.27 3.27 8.29
N GLY A 33 0.32 1.93 8.23
CA GLY A 33 1.55 1.14 8.31
C GLY A 33 2.10 0.88 6.91
N LEU A 34 3.43 1.04 6.74
CA LEU A 34 4.14 0.78 5.48
C LEU A 34 5.57 0.27 5.73
N GLU A 35 6.15 -0.37 4.70
CA GLU A 35 7.58 -0.61 4.58
C GLU A 35 8.21 0.50 3.71
N ALA A 36 9.21 1.23 4.22
CA ALA A 36 9.73 2.41 3.53
C ALA A 36 10.95 2.11 2.63
N GLN A 37 11.03 0.91 2.02
CA GLN A 37 12.14 0.46 1.18
C GLN A 37 11.70 -0.20 -0.15
N TYR A 38 10.53 0.17 -0.68
CA TYR A 38 9.94 -0.45 -1.86
C TYR A 38 9.54 0.58 -2.94
N PRO A 39 10.52 1.36 -3.49
CA PRO A 39 10.23 2.32 -4.54
C PRO A 39 9.69 1.60 -5.80
N PRO A 40 8.78 2.23 -6.56
CA PRO A 40 8.26 3.58 -6.45
C PRO A 40 7.01 3.71 -5.56
N PHE A 41 6.62 2.67 -4.83
CA PHE A 41 5.40 2.65 -4.01
C PHE A 41 5.60 3.41 -2.71
N GLU A 42 6.63 3.07 -1.94
CA GLU A 42 7.02 3.74 -0.72
C GLU A 42 8.54 3.71 -0.52
N SER A 43 9.11 4.85 -0.19
CA SER A 43 10.55 5.00 0.09
C SER A 43 10.82 6.27 0.88
N LYS A 44 12.05 6.40 1.38
CA LYS A 44 12.55 7.65 1.96
C LYS A 44 13.23 8.50 0.91
N GLY A 45 12.89 9.77 0.90
CA GLY A 45 13.57 10.80 0.14
C GLY A 45 14.90 11.19 0.80
N PRO A 46 15.66 12.12 0.18
CA PRO A 46 16.99 12.53 0.65
C PRO A 46 17.03 13.09 2.07
N ASN A 47 15.93 13.73 2.53
CA ASN A 47 15.83 14.32 3.86
C ASN A 47 15.08 13.39 4.85
N GLY A 48 14.82 12.13 4.47
CA GLY A 48 14.12 11.14 5.29
C GLY A 48 12.60 11.22 5.22
N GLU A 49 12.03 12.11 4.39
CA GLU A 49 10.59 12.20 4.14
C GLU A 49 10.07 10.97 3.39
N LEU A 50 8.87 10.54 3.71
CA LEU A 50 8.21 9.46 2.98
C LEU A 50 7.69 9.96 1.62
N GLN A 51 7.93 9.17 0.58
CA GLN A 51 7.52 9.46 -0.78
C GLN A 51 7.14 8.18 -1.53
N GLY A 52 6.37 8.30 -2.59
CA GLY A 52 5.98 7.19 -3.47
C GLY A 52 4.49 7.18 -3.78
N LEU A 53 4.11 6.24 -4.64
CA LEU A 53 2.72 6.13 -5.10
C LEU A 53 1.75 5.92 -3.94
N ASP A 54 2.06 4.98 -3.04
CA ASP A 54 1.20 4.64 -1.92
C ASP A 54 1.08 5.79 -0.91
N VAL A 55 2.19 6.53 -0.72
CA VAL A 55 2.18 7.71 0.15
C VAL A 55 1.30 8.81 -0.43
N ASP A 56 1.48 9.14 -1.71
CA ASP A 56 0.71 10.21 -2.37
C ASP A 56 -0.78 9.83 -2.50
N VAL A 57 -1.09 8.58 -2.89
CA VAL A 57 -2.49 8.10 -2.98
C VAL A 57 -3.11 8.03 -1.58
N GLY A 58 -2.37 7.53 -0.57
CA GLY A 58 -2.85 7.49 0.81
C GLY A 58 -3.20 8.87 1.36
N ASN A 59 -2.34 9.88 1.11
CA ASN A 59 -2.61 11.26 1.49
C ASN A 59 -3.86 11.81 0.78
N ALA A 60 -4.03 11.53 -0.52
CA ALA A 60 -5.23 11.93 -1.26
C ALA A 60 -6.51 11.26 -0.69
N VAL A 61 -6.42 9.98 -0.32
CA VAL A 61 -7.53 9.24 0.33
C VAL A 61 -7.84 9.83 1.69
N CYS A 62 -6.84 10.20 2.51
CA CYS A 62 -7.09 10.88 3.80
C CYS A 62 -7.85 12.20 3.60
N VAL A 63 -7.41 13.03 2.65
CA VAL A 63 -8.11 14.29 2.33
C VAL A 63 -9.56 14.01 1.91
N ALA A 64 -9.78 13.04 1.02
CA ALA A 64 -11.11 12.66 0.55
C ALA A 64 -12.02 12.11 1.67
N ALA A 65 -11.42 11.47 2.69
CA ALA A 65 -12.09 10.94 3.88
C ALA A 65 -12.24 11.96 5.02
N HIS A 66 -11.76 13.20 4.86
CA HIS A 66 -11.68 14.23 5.92
C HIS A 66 -10.87 13.76 7.14
N MET A 67 -9.71 13.14 6.89
CA MET A 67 -8.78 12.64 7.90
C MET A 67 -7.39 13.23 7.70
N THR A 68 -6.59 13.26 8.77
CA THR A 68 -5.14 13.53 8.69
C THR A 68 -4.39 12.20 8.65
N CYS A 69 -3.55 12.00 7.62
CA CYS A 69 -2.66 10.84 7.54
C CYS A 69 -1.49 10.94 8.50
N LYS A 70 -1.15 9.84 9.16
CA LYS A 70 0.14 9.59 9.82
C LYS A 70 0.70 8.27 9.34
N TRP A 71 2.02 8.17 9.24
CA TRP A 71 2.70 7.01 8.70
C TRP A 71 3.55 6.34 9.78
N VAL A 72 3.48 5.00 9.85
CA VAL A 72 4.21 4.17 10.80
C VAL A 72 5.00 3.13 10.02
N GLU A 73 6.33 3.19 10.14
CA GLU A 73 7.22 2.29 9.43
C GLU A 73 7.37 0.95 10.17
N THR A 74 7.40 -0.13 9.41
CA THR A 74 7.76 -1.48 9.88
C THR A 74 8.22 -2.33 8.69
N SER A 75 8.78 -3.51 8.93
CA SER A 75 9.07 -4.48 7.87
C SER A 75 7.77 -5.02 7.24
N PHE A 76 7.82 -5.46 5.99
CA PHE A 76 6.63 -5.95 5.27
C PHE A 76 5.96 -7.14 5.96
N ASP A 77 6.75 -8.11 6.44
CA ASP A 77 6.28 -9.27 7.19
C ASP A 77 5.67 -8.90 8.56
N GLY A 78 6.08 -7.76 9.13
CA GLY A 78 5.55 -7.20 10.37
C GLY A 78 4.22 -6.45 10.23
N LEU A 79 3.77 -6.09 9.01
CA LEU A 79 2.60 -5.23 8.80
C LEU A 79 1.30 -5.84 9.37
N ILE A 80 0.98 -7.08 9.03
CA ILE A 80 -0.26 -7.72 9.52
C ILE A 80 -0.25 -7.91 11.04
N PRO A 81 0.80 -8.46 11.67
CA PRO A 81 0.89 -8.53 13.13
C PRO A 81 0.78 -7.16 13.82
N ALA A 82 1.41 -6.11 13.28
CA ALA A 82 1.37 -4.77 13.84
C ALA A 82 -0.02 -4.13 13.72
N LEU A 83 -0.75 -4.36 12.60
CA LEU A 83 -2.14 -3.94 12.43
C LEU A 83 -3.04 -4.61 13.49
N GLN A 84 -2.91 -5.91 13.68
CA GLN A 84 -3.64 -6.66 14.70
C GLN A 84 -3.30 -6.16 16.12
N GLY A 85 -2.02 -5.82 16.37
CA GLY A 85 -1.54 -5.20 17.59
C GLY A 85 -1.88 -3.71 17.76
N ARG A 86 -2.70 -3.12 16.87
CA ARG A 86 -3.18 -1.71 16.91
C ARG A 86 -2.05 -0.66 16.89
N LYS A 87 -0.90 -0.98 16.29
CA LYS A 87 0.19 -0.02 16.10
C LYS A 87 -0.21 1.08 15.11
N PHE A 88 -1.05 0.76 14.14
CA PHE A 88 -1.68 1.64 13.17
C PHE A 88 -3.09 1.14 12.83
N ASP A 89 -3.81 1.86 11.98
CA ASP A 89 -5.23 1.64 11.72
C ASP A 89 -5.49 0.94 10.40
N ALA A 90 -4.62 1.15 9.41
CA ALA A 90 -4.67 0.47 8.12
C ALA A 90 -3.25 0.21 7.59
N ILE A 91 -3.10 -0.78 6.70
CA ILE A 91 -1.87 -1.03 5.94
C ILE A 91 -2.01 -0.37 4.57
N ASN A 92 -0.99 0.42 4.18
CA ASN A 92 -0.83 0.94 2.83
C ASN A 92 0.64 0.76 2.42
N SER A 93 0.96 -0.34 1.74
CA SER A 93 2.32 -0.78 1.44
C SER A 93 2.33 -1.81 0.31
N ALA A 94 1.88 -1.42 -0.87
CA ALA A 94 1.78 -2.25 -2.09
C ALA A 94 1.22 -3.68 -1.83
N MET A 95 0.33 -3.80 -0.82
CA MET A 95 -0.15 -5.08 -0.32
C MET A 95 -1.33 -5.59 -1.16
N ASN A 96 -1.14 -6.71 -1.86
CA ASN A 96 -2.21 -7.37 -2.60
C ASN A 96 -3.22 -8.02 -1.65
N ALA A 97 -4.51 -7.82 -1.96
CA ALA A 97 -5.61 -8.50 -1.27
C ALA A 97 -5.72 -9.94 -1.76
N THR A 98 -5.31 -10.89 -0.92
CA THR A 98 -5.38 -12.34 -1.19
C THR A 98 -6.33 -13.03 -0.23
N GLU A 99 -6.89 -14.19 -0.62
CA GLU A 99 -7.73 -15.01 0.27
C GLU A 99 -6.98 -15.46 1.53
N GLN A 100 -5.70 -15.76 1.41
CA GLN A 100 -4.88 -16.13 2.57
C GLN A 100 -4.80 -14.99 3.58
N ARG A 101 -4.53 -13.75 3.12
CA ARG A 101 -4.47 -12.57 4.00
C ARG A 101 -5.84 -12.21 4.57
N ARG A 102 -6.92 -12.43 3.80
CA ARG A 102 -8.31 -12.23 4.25
C ARG A 102 -8.71 -13.12 5.42
N GLN A 103 -7.99 -14.19 5.71
CA GLN A 103 -8.22 -14.97 6.92
C GLN A 103 -7.83 -14.18 8.20
N ALA A 104 -6.82 -13.33 8.11
CA ALA A 104 -6.27 -12.57 9.24
C ALA A 104 -6.76 -11.12 9.35
N ILE A 105 -7.01 -10.47 8.22
CA ILE A 105 -7.40 -9.05 8.11
C ILE A 105 -8.49 -8.86 7.05
N ASP A 106 -9.17 -7.72 7.06
CA ASP A 106 -10.05 -7.30 5.97
C ASP A 106 -9.30 -6.36 5.02
N PHE A 107 -9.88 -6.12 3.84
CA PHE A 107 -9.33 -5.21 2.84
C PHE A 107 -10.39 -4.23 2.34
N THR A 108 -9.95 -3.05 1.92
CA THR A 108 -10.76 -2.12 1.12
C THR A 108 -11.04 -2.68 -0.27
N THR A 109 -11.78 -1.93 -1.08
CA THR A 109 -11.75 -2.08 -2.55
C THR A 109 -10.33 -1.92 -3.07
N VAL A 110 -10.05 -2.53 -4.23
CA VAL A 110 -8.73 -2.44 -4.88
C VAL A 110 -8.45 -0.99 -5.29
N VAL A 111 -7.27 -0.50 -4.94
CA VAL A 111 -6.82 0.85 -5.29
C VAL A 111 -6.21 0.85 -6.70
N TYR A 112 -5.32 -0.11 -6.98
CA TYR A 112 -4.68 -0.29 -8.30
C TYR A 112 -4.13 -1.71 -8.47
N ARG A 113 -3.68 -2.05 -9.70
CA ARG A 113 -3.05 -3.35 -10.02
C ARG A 113 -1.72 -3.13 -10.72
N VAL A 114 -0.77 -4.04 -10.47
CA VAL A 114 0.52 -4.09 -11.16
C VAL A 114 0.95 -5.54 -11.37
N PRO A 115 1.70 -5.85 -12.44
CA PRO A 115 2.16 -7.21 -12.71
C PRO A 115 3.30 -7.63 -11.79
N THR A 116 3.43 -8.94 -11.59
CA THR A 116 4.58 -9.61 -10.95
C THR A 116 5.45 -10.23 -12.02
N GLN A 117 6.77 -9.94 -12.01
CA GLN A 117 7.71 -10.41 -13.01
C GLN A 117 9.01 -10.92 -12.42
N LEU A 118 9.64 -11.85 -13.15
CA LEU A 118 10.97 -12.37 -12.83
C LEU A 118 12.05 -11.45 -13.43
N ILE A 119 13.06 -11.14 -12.63
CA ILE A 119 14.29 -10.47 -13.06
C ILE A 119 15.44 -11.45 -12.97
N ALA A 120 16.25 -11.52 -14.02
CA ALA A 120 17.48 -12.28 -14.09
C ALA A 120 18.50 -11.58 -15.00
N LYS A 121 19.74 -12.10 -15.12
CA LYS A 121 20.71 -11.60 -16.12
C LYS A 121 20.13 -11.73 -17.52
N ARG A 122 20.39 -10.73 -18.38
CA ARG A 122 19.85 -10.63 -19.76
C ARG A 122 20.13 -11.86 -20.60
N ASP A 123 21.31 -12.44 -20.44
CA ASP A 123 21.84 -13.58 -21.21
C ASP A 123 21.66 -14.93 -20.48
N SER A 124 20.95 -14.94 -19.35
CA SER A 124 20.76 -16.16 -18.55
C SER A 124 19.92 -17.23 -19.24
N GLY A 125 19.07 -16.86 -20.21
CA GLY A 125 18.07 -17.74 -20.81
C GLY A 125 16.97 -18.20 -19.86
N LEU A 126 16.91 -17.65 -18.63
CA LEU A 126 15.91 -18.03 -17.62
C LEU A 126 14.52 -17.53 -17.99
N LEU A 127 13.53 -18.35 -17.68
CA LEU A 127 12.11 -18.04 -17.81
C LEU A 127 11.40 -18.30 -16.47
N PRO A 128 10.25 -17.66 -16.19
CA PRO A 128 9.50 -17.86 -14.95
C PRO A 128 8.70 -19.18 -14.96
N THR A 129 9.39 -20.29 -15.24
CA THR A 129 8.81 -21.62 -15.28
C THR A 129 9.60 -22.60 -14.41
N PRO A 130 8.94 -23.60 -13.79
CA PRO A 130 9.61 -24.57 -12.93
C PRO A 130 10.78 -25.28 -13.63
N ALA A 131 10.62 -25.63 -14.90
CA ALA A 131 11.66 -26.33 -15.67
C ALA A 131 12.90 -25.45 -15.90
N SER A 132 12.71 -24.18 -16.24
CA SER A 132 13.82 -23.25 -16.50
C SER A 132 14.56 -22.86 -15.20
N LEU A 133 13.86 -22.83 -14.07
CA LEU A 133 14.42 -22.42 -12.78
C LEU A 133 14.92 -23.58 -11.91
N LYS A 134 14.82 -24.82 -12.38
CA LYS A 134 15.31 -26.00 -11.64
C LYS A 134 16.78 -25.85 -11.26
N GLY A 135 17.09 -26.05 -9.97
CA GLY A 135 18.45 -25.90 -9.42
C GLY A 135 18.89 -24.43 -9.24
N LYS A 136 18.02 -23.44 -9.52
CA LYS A 136 18.30 -22.01 -9.36
C LYS A 136 17.84 -21.50 -8.01
N ARG A 137 18.46 -20.39 -7.56
CA ARG A 137 18.11 -19.66 -6.33
C ARG A 137 17.34 -18.40 -6.70
N VAL A 138 16.11 -18.31 -6.24
CA VAL A 138 15.22 -17.18 -6.53
C VAL A 138 14.98 -16.41 -5.23
N GLY A 139 15.45 -15.15 -5.18
CA GLY A 139 15.22 -14.24 -4.05
C GLY A 139 13.84 -13.61 -4.11
N VAL A 140 13.20 -13.46 -2.96
CA VAL A 140 11.87 -12.86 -2.80
C VAL A 140 11.78 -12.07 -1.50
N LEU A 141 10.89 -11.09 -1.44
CA LEU A 141 10.55 -10.41 -0.18
C LEU A 141 9.74 -11.38 0.70
N GLN A 142 10.12 -11.49 1.96
CA GLN A 142 9.46 -12.34 2.95
C GLN A 142 7.99 -11.94 3.16
N ALA A 143 7.11 -12.93 3.35
CA ALA A 143 5.66 -12.78 3.50
C ALA A 143 4.95 -12.12 2.30
N SER A 144 5.64 -11.98 1.16
CA SER A 144 5.07 -11.45 -0.08
C SER A 144 4.26 -12.52 -0.84
N ILE A 145 3.44 -12.05 -1.77
CA ILE A 145 2.75 -12.94 -2.74
C ILE A 145 3.75 -13.63 -3.67
N GLN A 146 4.91 -13.01 -3.91
CA GLN A 146 6.00 -13.56 -4.72
C GLN A 146 6.63 -14.76 -4.02
N GLU A 147 6.84 -14.70 -2.71
CA GLU A 147 7.30 -15.84 -1.93
C GLU A 147 6.29 -16.98 -1.99
N THR A 148 5.01 -16.70 -1.74
CA THR A 148 3.96 -17.72 -1.80
C THR A 148 3.89 -18.37 -3.18
N PHE A 149 3.94 -17.55 -4.25
CA PHE A 149 3.91 -18.04 -5.63
C PHE A 149 5.11 -18.94 -5.94
N ALA A 150 6.33 -18.46 -5.63
CA ALA A 150 7.56 -19.19 -5.92
C ALA A 150 7.63 -20.52 -5.15
N LYS A 151 7.25 -20.53 -3.87
CA LYS A 151 7.18 -21.75 -3.06
C LYS A 151 6.14 -22.73 -3.61
N THR A 152 4.95 -22.26 -3.94
CA THR A 152 3.87 -23.13 -4.42
C THR A 152 4.19 -23.76 -5.78
N HIS A 153 4.73 -22.97 -6.71
CA HIS A 153 4.88 -23.40 -8.10
C HIS A 153 6.27 -23.91 -8.46
N TRP A 154 7.32 -23.51 -7.72
CA TRP A 154 8.70 -23.76 -8.15
C TRP A 154 9.52 -24.62 -7.18
N GLU A 155 9.30 -24.58 -5.86
CA GLU A 155 10.11 -25.37 -4.92
C GLU A 155 10.00 -26.89 -5.16
N THR A 156 8.81 -27.39 -5.46
CA THR A 156 8.59 -28.82 -5.76
C THR A 156 9.34 -29.29 -7.01
N ALA A 157 9.72 -28.37 -7.91
CA ALA A 157 10.51 -28.63 -9.08
C ALA A 157 12.03 -28.52 -8.85
N GLY A 158 12.45 -28.26 -7.61
CA GLY A 158 13.86 -28.15 -7.23
C GLY A 158 14.44 -26.74 -7.37
N VAL A 159 13.60 -25.70 -7.31
CA VAL A 159 14.04 -24.31 -7.18
C VAL A 159 14.25 -23.98 -5.70
N THR A 160 15.34 -23.29 -5.36
CA THR A 160 15.56 -22.79 -4.00
C THR A 160 14.98 -21.39 -3.88
N VAL A 161 13.88 -21.23 -3.14
CA VAL A 161 13.29 -19.93 -2.86
C VAL A 161 13.94 -19.35 -1.60
N VAL A 162 14.51 -18.14 -1.71
CA VAL A 162 15.26 -17.48 -0.63
C VAL A 162 14.53 -16.22 -0.21
N PRO A 163 13.83 -16.20 0.95
CA PRO A 163 13.15 -15.02 1.47
C PRO A 163 14.13 -14.05 2.14
N TYR A 164 13.90 -12.75 1.97
CA TYR A 164 14.65 -11.65 2.57
C TYR A 164 13.71 -10.67 3.28
N GLN A 165 14.20 -9.98 4.30
CA GLN A 165 13.41 -9.01 5.04
C GLN A 165 13.13 -7.71 4.26
N ASP A 166 14.00 -7.34 3.33
CA ASP A 166 13.80 -6.21 2.43
C ASP A 166 14.29 -6.51 1.00
N GLN A 167 13.70 -5.81 0.04
CA GLN A 167 13.98 -6.04 -1.38
C GLN A 167 15.38 -5.56 -1.79
N ASN A 168 16.01 -4.63 -1.09
CA ASN A 168 17.36 -4.17 -1.41
C ASN A 168 18.40 -5.25 -1.12
N GLN A 169 18.20 -6.06 -0.06
CA GLN A 169 19.04 -7.23 0.22
C GLN A 169 18.94 -8.27 -0.92
N VAL A 170 17.73 -8.50 -1.45
CA VAL A 170 17.56 -9.38 -2.62
C VAL A 170 18.39 -8.88 -3.80
N TYR A 171 18.33 -7.58 -4.11
CA TYR A 171 19.09 -7.00 -5.21
C TYR A 171 20.61 -7.07 -4.97
N ALA A 172 21.06 -6.83 -3.75
CA ALA A 172 22.47 -6.96 -3.40
C ALA A 172 22.99 -8.38 -3.60
N ASP A 173 22.22 -9.39 -3.20
CA ASP A 173 22.58 -10.80 -3.36
C ASP A 173 22.47 -11.27 -4.82
N LEU A 174 21.53 -10.73 -5.60
CA LEU A 174 21.44 -10.97 -7.03
C LEU A 174 22.70 -10.46 -7.77
N VAL A 175 23.14 -9.23 -7.47
CA VAL A 175 24.35 -8.64 -8.04
C VAL A 175 25.60 -9.41 -7.63
N ALA A 176 25.67 -9.86 -6.37
CA ALA A 176 26.78 -10.66 -5.85
C ALA A 176 26.80 -12.12 -6.38
N GLY A 177 25.84 -12.53 -7.20
CA GLY A 177 25.73 -13.89 -7.73
C GLY A 177 25.33 -14.95 -6.69
N ARG A 178 24.83 -14.55 -5.54
CA ARG A 178 24.26 -15.45 -4.54
C ARG A 178 22.83 -15.89 -4.91
N LEU A 179 22.18 -15.16 -5.79
CA LEU A 179 20.89 -15.50 -6.40
C LEU A 179 21.05 -15.54 -7.93
N ASP A 180 20.21 -16.35 -8.58
CA ASP A 180 20.13 -16.45 -10.04
C ASP A 180 19.03 -15.53 -10.60
N ALA A 181 17.97 -15.28 -9.82
CA ALA A 181 16.83 -14.45 -10.21
C ALA A 181 16.12 -13.87 -8.98
N THR A 182 15.21 -12.94 -9.20
CA THR A 182 14.25 -12.46 -8.21
C THR A 182 12.86 -12.30 -8.82
N LEU A 183 11.83 -12.65 -8.06
CA LEU A 183 10.43 -12.41 -8.42
C LEU A 183 9.91 -11.20 -7.63
N VAL A 184 9.36 -10.19 -8.31
CA VAL A 184 9.03 -8.90 -7.71
C VAL A 184 7.85 -8.24 -8.43
N LEU A 185 7.16 -7.28 -7.80
CA LEU A 185 6.25 -6.39 -8.51
C LEU A 185 7.04 -5.61 -9.58
N ALA A 186 6.58 -5.64 -10.84
CA ALA A 186 7.36 -5.11 -11.95
C ALA A 186 7.78 -3.63 -11.77
N PRO A 187 6.92 -2.70 -11.27
CA PRO A 187 7.37 -1.33 -11.03
C PRO A 187 8.49 -1.24 -9.99
N ALA A 188 8.43 -2.04 -8.92
CA ALA A 188 9.50 -2.06 -7.91
C ALA A 188 10.81 -2.59 -8.49
N GLY A 189 10.76 -3.64 -9.28
CA GLY A 189 11.92 -4.16 -10.01
C GLY A 189 12.51 -3.15 -10.99
N GLN A 190 11.67 -2.44 -11.72
CA GLN A 190 12.10 -1.40 -12.66
C GLN A 190 12.77 -0.23 -11.93
N THR A 191 12.09 0.37 -10.97
CA THR A 191 12.58 1.59 -10.30
C THR A 191 13.66 1.30 -9.25
N GLY A 192 13.47 0.23 -8.47
CA GLY A 192 14.40 -0.12 -7.39
C GLY A 192 15.71 -0.73 -7.88
N PHE A 193 15.70 -1.39 -9.06
CA PHE A 193 16.86 -2.15 -9.53
C PHE A 193 17.23 -1.90 -10.99
N LEU A 194 16.36 -2.20 -11.97
CA LEU A 194 16.73 -2.20 -13.39
C LEU A 194 17.14 -0.81 -13.92
N SER A 195 16.60 0.26 -13.35
CA SER A 195 16.98 1.65 -13.68
C SER A 195 18.23 2.15 -12.94
N LYS A 196 18.82 1.31 -12.07
CA LYS A 196 20.05 1.65 -11.33
C LYS A 196 21.29 1.11 -12.06
N PRO A 197 22.48 1.68 -11.80
CA PRO A 197 23.73 1.19 -12.41
C PRO A 197 23.94 -0.32 -12.23
N ASN A 198 23.61 -0.86 -11.06
CA ASN A 198 23.75 -2.28 -10.73
C ASN A 198 22.79 -3.20 -11.49
N GLY A 199 21.68 -2.66 -12.03
CA GLY A 199 20.68 -3.40 -12.77
C GLY A 199 20.93 -3.50 -14.27
N LYS A 200 21.96 -2.84 -14.83
CA LYS A 200 22.19 -2.71 -16.29
C LYS A 200 22.32 -4.05 -17.02
N ASP A 201 22.88 -5.07 -16.35
CA ASP A 201 23.11 -6.41 -16.92
C ASP A 201 21.89 -7.34 -16.70
N TYR A 202 20.83 -6.82 -16.11
CA TYR A 202 19.61 -7.56 -15.78
C TYR A 202 18.41 -7.07 -16.60
N ALA A 203 17.39 -7.89 -16.68
CA ALA A 203 16.13 -7.56 -17.35
C ALA A 203 14.98 -8.33 -16.73
N PHE A 204 13.75 -7.90 -17.01
CA PHE A 204 12.61 -8.79 -16.91
C PHE A 204 12.75 -9.92 -17.92
N VAL A 205 12.57 -11.16 -17.49
CA VAL A 205 12.67 -12.36 -18.32
C VAL A 205 11.33 -13.08 -18.37
N GLY A 206 10.91 -13.48 -19.56
CA GLY A 206 9.61 -14.09 -19.81
C GLY A 206 8.44 -13.12 -19.61
N GLN A 207 7.24 -13.69 -19.56
CA GLN A 207 6.00 -12.93 -19.30
C GLN A 207 5.73 -12.78 -17.80
N PRO A 208 4.92 -11.79 -17.39
CA PRO A 208 4.44 -11.71 -16.02
C PRO A 208 3.80 -13.03 -15.57
N VAL A 209 4.09 -13.44 -14.34
CA VAL A 209 3.45 -14.62 -13.76
C VAL A 209 1.98 -14.35 -13.45
N ARG A 210 1.16 -15.40 -13.49
CA ARG A 210 -0.28 -15.31 -13.25
C ARG A 210 -0.74 -16.46 -12.35
N ASP A 211 -1.46 -16.10 -11.33
CA ASP A 211 -2.24 -16.99 -10.46
C ASP A 211 -3.13 -16.10 -9.58
N ASP A 212 -4.36 -15.89 -9.99
CA ASP A 212 -5.29 -14.98 -9.30
C ASP A 212 -5.54 -15.38 -7.84
N LYS A 213 -5.46 -16.69 -7.54
CA LYS A 213 -5.65 -17.20 -6.18
C LYS A 213 -4.51 -16.80 -5.24
N ILE A 214 -3.25 -16.82 -5.73
CA ILE A 214 -2.06 -16.49 -4.94
C ILE A 214 -1.73 -15.01 -5.04
N LEU A 215 -1.73 -14.45 -6.26
CA LEU A 215 -1.36 -13.05 -6.49
C LEU A 215 -2.45 -12.07 -6.08
N GLY A 216 -3.68 -12.54 -5.91
CA GLY A 216 -4.80 -11.77 -5.39
C GLY A 216 -5.45 -10.84 -6.42
N SER A 217 -6.40 -10.04 -5.94
CA SER A 217 -7.23 -9.17 -6.80
C SER A 217 -6.59 -7.83 -7.13
N GLY A 218 -5.46 -7.48 -6.54
CA GLY A 218 -4.76 -6.20 -6.68
C GLY A 218 -4.40 -5.59 -5.33
N ILE A 219 -3.77 -4.43 -5.36
CA ILE A 219 -3.32 -3.71 -4.18
C ILE A 219 -4.49 -2.98 -3.54
N ALA A 220 -4.66 -3.17 -2.22
CA ALA A 220 -5.72 -2.60 -1.42
C ALA A 220 -5.22 -2.31 0.00
N TYR A 221 -5.91 -1.44 0.73
CA TYR A 221 -5.54 -1.18 2.12
C TYR A 221 -6.01 -2.32 3.02
N GLY A 222 -5.07 -2.85 3.83
CA GLY A 222 -5.39 -3.83 4.86
C GLY A 222 -6.00 -3.17 6.09
N ILE A 223 -7.06 -3.76 6.64
CA ILE A 223 -7.81 -3.22 7.78
C ILE A 223 -8.03 -4.34 8.78
N ARG A 224 -8.09 -4.02 10.07
CA ARG A 224 -8.42 -5.02 11.10
C ARG A 224 -9.74 -5.71 10.77
N LYS A 225 -9.78 -6.99 11.06
CA LYS A 225 -10.96 -7.83 10.89
C LYS A 225 -12.17 -7.22 11.60
N GLY A 226 -13.27 -7.04 10.87
CA GLY A 226 -14.52 -6.51 11.40
C GLY A 226 -14.57 -4.99 11.59
N ASP A 227 -13.54 -4.22 11.24
CA ASP A 227 -13.58 -2.75 11.26
C ASP A 227 -14.33 -2.20 10.03
N THR A 228 -15.64 -2.48 10.00
CA THR A 228 -16.51 -2.17 8.87
C THR A 228 -16.64 -0.65 8.67
N ALA A 229 -16.72 0.12 9.75
CA ALA A 229 -16.88 1.58 9.67
C ALA A 229 -15.68 2.22 8.96
N LEU A 230 -14.44 1.89 9.35
CA LEU A 230 -13.25 2.40 8.70
C LEU A 230 -13.16 1.92 7.25
N ARG A 231 -13.49 0.65 6.99
CA ARG A 231 -13.48 0.10 5.64
C ARG A 231 -14.41 0.83 4.70
N GLU A 232 -15.65 1.10 5.12
CA GLU A 232 -16.64 1.82 4.31
C GLU A 232 -16.24 3.26 4.05
N GLN A 233 -15.71 3.95 5.06
CA GLN A 233 -15.19 5.31 4.92
C GLN A 233 -14.04 5.38 3.91
N LEU A 234 -13.06 4.46 4.01
CA LEU A 234 -11.95 4.40 3.08
C LEU A 234 -12.39 3.97 1.67
N ASN A 235 -13.34 3.04 1.54
CA ASN A 235 -13.89 2.65 0.24
C ASN A 235 -14.55 3.83 -0.48
N ALA A 236 -15.33 4.64 0.24
CA ALA A 236 -15.93 5.86 -0.32
C ALA A 236 -14.87 6.87 -0.78
N ALA A 237 -13.81 7.07 0.01
CA ALA A 237 -12.71 7.95 -0.33
C ALA A 237 -11.89 7.42 -1.53
N ILE A 238 -11.59 6.11 -1.58
CA ILE A 238 -10.91 5.46 -2.71
C ILE A 238 -11.72 5.64 -3.99
N ALA A 239 -13.04 5.37 -3.95
CA ALA A 239 -13.91 5.54 -5.10
C ALA A 239 -13.87 6.99 -5.63
N LYS A 240 -13.82 7.98 -4.74
CA LYS A 240 -13.72 9.41 -5.11
C LYS A 240 -12.40 9.72 -5.83
N VAL A 241 -11.24 9.34 -5.25
CA VAL A 241 -9.93 9.61 -5.86
C VAL A 241 -9.65 8.77 -7.11
N GLN A 242 -10.36 7.67 -7.31
CA GLN A 242 -10.36 6.92 -8.58
C GLN A 242 -11.21 7.62 -9.64
N ALA A 243 -12.41 8.07 -9.28
CA ALA A 243 -13.36 8.71 -10.19
C ALA A 243 -12.88 10.07 -10.70
N ASP A 244 -12.21 10.87 -9.86
CA ASP A 244 -11.67 12.19 -10.24
C ASP A 244 -10.31 12.10 -11.00
N GLY A 245 -9.77 10.89 -11.18
CA GLY A 245 -8.54 10.64 -11.91
C GLY A 245 -7.25 10.83 -11.10
N THR A 246 -7.33 11.11 -9.81
CA THR A 246 -6.15 11.31 -8.93
C THR A 246 -5.25 10.07 -8.93
N VAL A 247 -5.82 8.86 -8.73
CA VAL A 247 -5.04 7.60 -8.75
C VAL A 247 -4.35 7.42 -10.11
N LYS A 248 -5.02 7.67 -11.21
CA LYS A 248 -4.46 7.57 -12.56
C LYS A 248 -3.29 8.54 -12.78
N THR A 249 -3.46 9.79 -12.35
CA THR A 249 -2.43 10.82 -12.45
C THR A 249 -1.18 10.48 -11.63
N LEU A 250 -1.37 10.04 -10.39
CA LEU A 250 -0.27 9.64 -9.53
C LEU A 250 0.40 8.35 -10.04
N ALA A 251 -0.37 7.37 -10.51
CA ALA A 251 0.19 6.19 -11.14
C ALA A 251 1.05 6.54 -12.37
N ALA A 252 0.59 7.42 -13.25
CA ALA A 252 1.38 7.88 -14.39
C ALA A 252 2.70 8.57 -13.96
N LYS A 253 2.67 9.35 -12.87
CA LYS A 253 3.87 9.99 -12.29
C LYS A 253 4.93 8.97 -11.85
N TYR A 254 4.51 7.90 -11.19
CA TYR A 254 5.41 6.94 -10.56
C TYR A 254 5.68 5.69 -11.40
N LEU A 255 4.72 5.23 -12.19
CA LEU A 255 4.76 3.97 -12.92
C LEU A 255 4.82 4.14 -14.45
N GLY A 256 4.78 5.40 -14.94
CA GLY A 256 4.75 5.68 -16.37
C GLY A 256 3.46 5.16 -17.02
N ASN A 257 3.60 4.48 -18.16
CA ASN A 257 2.46 4.01 -18.98
C ASN A 257 1.89 2.65 -18.55
N ILE A 258 2.17 2.16 -17.33
CA ILE A 258 1.60 0.91 -16.84
C ILE A 258 0.10 1.13 -16.60
N ASP A 259 -0.75 0.30 -17.23
CA ASP A 259 -2.18 0.29 -16.91
C ASP A 259 -2.40 -0.26 -15.51
N VAL A 260 -2.86 0.60 -14.62
CA VAL A 260 -3.10 0.30 -13.20
C VAL A 260 -4.59 0.17 -12.88
N SER A 261 -5.45 0.17 -13.90
CA SER A 261 -6.89 0.16 -13.68
C SER A 261 -7.33 -1.02 -12.82
N ALA A 262 -8.22 -0.76 -11.87
CA ALA A 262 -8.76 -1.76 -10.94
C ALA A 262 -9.91 -2.59 -11.55
N LYS A 263 -10.05 -2.58 -12.89
CA LYS A 263 -11.11 -3.33 -13.60
C LYS A 263 -10.83 -4.81 -13.63
#